data_0b78751021184687440c71e0d6b4f342
#
_entry.id   0b78751021184687440c71e0d6b4f342
#
_cell.length_a   1.000
_cell.length_b   1.000
_cell.length_c   1.000
_cell.angle_alpha   90.00
_cell.angle_beta   90.00
_cell.angle_gamma   90.00
#
_symmetry.space_group_name_H-M   'P 1'
#
loop_
_entity.id
_entity.type
_entity.pdbx_description
1 polymer ?
#
loop_
_entity_poly.entity_id
_entity_poly.type
_entity_poly.pdbx_seq_one_letter_code
_entity_poly.pdbx_strand_id
1 'polypeptide(L)'
;MKKYMALLLALCLLTAGCGKGQEAPTTEPPASTAPTTQETAPETTAPETTAPKTREVQVMGDRIPVIRLLLEGGQTLEVTGYEGTYAKVTAGKEKGLVGTGFLRFPDEPFERCTAYALWNAGLYPDFSCLGEPLEKLATNTKLEVLEELESCLYVQAGEQTGFVPLAQQSRYPYQAPADNGSGSSGSSGGSGPQDGGDITLMHPGQFRLLADTVKTGEAKVKVSGVPLVLRFCNLGDTVSVLESGTAPELPGYTAILESDGTTAYIPT
;
A
#
# COMPACT_ATOMS: atom_id res chain seq x y z
N MET A 1 21.85 -6.97 -26.57
CA MET A 1 23.13 -6.34 -26.21
C MET A 1 23.36 -6.54 -24.72
N LYS A 2 24.26 -7.45 -24.42
CA LYS A 2 24.80 -7.76 -23.10
C LYS A 2 25.65 -6.59 -22.64
N LYS A 3 25.52 -6.17 -21.38
CA LYS A 3 26.54 -5.54 -20.51
C LYS A 3 25.81 -4.63 -19.51
N TYR A 4 25.70 -5.11 -18.29
CA TYR A 4 25.94 -4.44 -17.00
C TYR A 4 25.43 -5.35 -15.89
N MET A 5 26.16 -6.45 -15.76
CA MET A 5 26.10 -7.27 -14.55
C MET A 5 27.56 -7.40 -14.11
N ALA A 6 27.83 -6.87 -12.98
CA ALA A 6 28.99 -7.02 -12.11
C ALA A 6 29.48 -5.66 -11.63
N LEU A 7 29.16 -5.28 -10.44
CA LEU A 7 30.10 -4.68 -9.47
C LEU A 7 29.32 -4.35 -8.19
N LEU A 8 29.47 -5.16 -7.18
CA LEU A 8 29.59 -4.75 -5.78
C LEU A 8 29.47 -5.98 -4.87
N LEU A 9 30.56 -6.72 -4.92
CA LEU A 9 30.86 -7.68 -3.87
C LEU A 9 32.33 -7.45 -3.53
N ALA A 10 32.59 -6.70 -2.48
CA ALA A 10 33.80 -6.71 -1.68
C ALA A 10 33.89 -5.41 -0.86
N LEU A 11 33.58 -5.45 0.40
CA LEU A 11 34.37 -4.83 1.45
C LEU A 11 33.74 -5.04 2.82
N CYS A 12 34.02 -6.17 3.41
CA CYS A 12 33.90 -6.39 4.85
C CYS A 12 34.95 -7.41 5.25
N LEU A 13 36.12 -6.94 5.66
CA LEU A 13 37.03 -7.71 6.51
C LEU A 13 38.07 -6.78 7.14
N LEU A 14 38.30 -7.04 8.42
CA LEU A 14 39.41 -6.58 9.24
C LEU A 14 39.24 -5.26 10.03
N THR A 15 38.93 -5.38 11.33
CA THR A 15 40.01 -5.24 12.32
C THR A 15 39.57 -5.81 13.67
N ALA A 16 40.14 -6.93 14.02
CA ALA A 16 40.31 -7.38 15.41
C ALA A 16 41.61 -6.74 15.93
N GLY A 17 41.53 -6.14 17.12
CA GLY A 17 42.67 -5.54 17.78
C GLY A 17 42.52 -5.69 19.30
N CYS A 18 43.02 -6.76 19.83
CA CYS A 18 43.30 -6.93 21.27
C CYS A 18 44.48 -6.05 21.69
N GLY A 19 44.37 -5.43 22.87
CA GLY A 19 45.49 -4.79 23.56
C GLY A 19 45.26 -4.77 25.05
N LYS A 20 45.97 -5.66 25.77
CA LYS A 20 46.05 -5.78 27.23
C LYS A 20 47.03 -4.76 27.81
N GLY A 21 46.67 -4.21 28.97
CA GLY A 21 47.46 -4.12 30.21
C GLY A 21 48.56 -3.07 30.31
N GLN A 22 48.53 -2.24 31.34
CA GLN A 22 49.54 -2.29 32.40
C GLN A 22 49.34 -1.17 33.42
N GLU A 23 49.57 -1.54 34.69
CA GLU A 23 49.39 -0.75 35.90
C GLU A 23 50.46 0.33 36.13
N ALA A 24 50.03 1.32 36.87
CA ALA A 24 50.61 2.30 37.81
C ALA A 24 52.16 2.46 37.96
N PRO A 25 52.69 3.60 38.49
CA PRO A 25 52.40 4.06 39.84
C PRO A 25 52.27 5.57 40.10
N THR A 26 51.61 5.86 41.20
CA THR A 26 51.56 6.99 42.14
C THR A 26 52.75 7.96 42.14
N THR A 27 52.44 9.28 42.10
CA THR A 27 53.20 10.31 42.85
C THR A 27 52.34 11.57 42.99
N GLU A 28 52.01 11.95 44.22
CA GLU A 28 51.52 13.23 44.71
C GLU A 28 52.70 13.99 45.34
N PRO A 29 52.57 15.29 45.77
CA PRO A 29 52.03 16.52 45.24
C PRO A 29 53.11 17.63 45.06
N PRO A 30 52.89 18.93 44.88
CA PRO A 30 52.28 19.81 45.87
C PRO A 30 51.37 20.92 45.34
N ALA A 31 50.59 21.49 46.25
CA ALA A 31 49.70 22.62 46.18
C ALA A 31 50.33 23.88 45.58
N SER A 32 49.55 24.60 44.74
CA SER A 32 49.70 26.02 44.46
C SER A 32 48.35 26.67 44.28
N THR A 33 48.17 27.69 45.10
CA THR A 33 47.00 28.52 45.30
C THR A 33 46.80 29.55 44.18
N ALA A 34 45.49 29.81 43.81
CA ALA A 34 44.91 31.05 43.31
C ALA A 34 44.79 31.23 41.76
N PRO A 35 43.87 32.06 41.26
CA PRO A 35 42.58 32.55 41.81
C PRO A 35 41.38 32.11 40.98
N THR A 36 40.22 32.07 41.61
CA THR A 36 38.90 31.85 41.04
C THR A 36 38.54 32.94 40.04
N THR A 37 38.59 32.62 38.75
CA THR A 37 37.84 33.32 37.73
C THR A 37 36.56 32.55 37.49
N GLN A 38 35.44 33.10 37.92
CA GLN A 38 34.13 32.62 37.63
C GLN A 38 33.89 32.74 36.11
N GLU A 39 34.13 31.68 35.39
CA GLU A 39 33.69 31.53 34.02
C GLU A 39 32.20 31.22 34.03
N THR A 40 31.41 32.22 33.69
CA THR A 40 29.98 32.11 33.46
C THR A 40 29.80 31.13 32.31
N ALA A 41 29.38 29.93 32.61
CA ALA A 41 29.01 28.94 31.62
C ALA A 41 27.90 29.51 30.71
N PRO A 42 28.01 29.40 29.37
CA PRO A 42 26.92 29.79 28.51
C PRO A 42 25.74 28.87 28.80
N GLU A 43 24.64 29.46 29.19
CA GLU A 43 23.34 28.84 29.34
C GLU A 43 22.97 28.19 28.00
N THR A 44 23.15 26.86 27.88
CA THR A 44 22.70 26.11 26.74
C THR A 44 21.17 26.14 26.76
N THR A 45 20.60 27.07 26.06
CA THR A 45 19.16 27.11 25.78
C THR A 45 18.84 25.85 24.99
N ALA A 46 18.23 24.90 25.67
CA ALA A 46 17.67 23.72 24.99
C ALA A 46 16.71 24.21 23.91
N PRO A 47 16.72 23.62 22.68
CA PRO A 47 15.78 24.03 21.65
C PRO A 47 14.36 23.80 22.17
N GLU A 48 13.59 24.86 22.28
CA GLU A 48 12.15 24.77 22.54
C GLU A 48 11.55 23.92 21.44
N THR A 49 11.15 22.71 21.78
CA THR A 49 10.36 21.85 20.89
C THR A 49 8.98 22.51 20.77
N THR A 50 8.83 23.37 19.79
CA THR A 50 7.55 23.99 19.48
C THR A 50 6.60 22.88 19.02
N ALA A 51 5.53 22.65 19.77
CA ALA A 51 4.50 21.69 19.39
C ALA A 51 3.98 22.00 17.96
N PRO A 52 3.72 20.99 17.14
CA PRO A 52 3.24 21.21 15.78
C PRO A 52 1.91 21.98 15.83
N LYS A 53 1.79 22.97 14.95
CA LYS A 53 0.55 23.73 14.82
C LYS A 53 -0.49 22.88 14.10
N THR A 54 -1.67 22.81 14.70
CA THR A 54 -2.82 22.06 14.15
C THR A 54 -4.06 22.94 14.10
N ARG A 55 -4.98 22.59 13.21
CA ARG A 55 -6.34 23.11 13.18
C ARG A 55 -7.34 21.97 13.27
N GLU A 56 -8.44 22.19 13.95
CA GLU A 56 -9.54 21.25 14.03
C GLU A 56 -10.40 21.29 12.77
N VAL A 57 -10.68 20.12 12.20
CA VAL A 57 -11.52 19.96 11.00
C VAL A 57 -12.52 18.84 11.25
N GLN A 58 -13.78 19.05 10.87
CA GLN A 58 -14.80 18.01 10.92
C GLN A 58 -14.73 17.12 9.68
N VAL A 59 -14.83 15.82 9.89
CA VAL A 59 -14.89 14.82 8.82
C VAL A 59 -16.27 14.86 8.16
N MET A 60 -16.29 15.01 6.83
CA MET A 60 -17.52 15.16 6.04
C MET A 60 -18.02 13.85 5.43
N GLY A 61 -17.42 12.71 5.75
CA GLY A 61 -17.78 11.40 5.23
C GLY A 61 -17.91 10.36 6.35
N ASP A 62 -18.56 9.26 6.02
CA ASP A 62 -18.67 8.12 6.92
C ASP A 62 -17.63 7.07 6.60
N ARG A 63 -17.08 6.42 7.64
CA ARG A 63 -16.03 5.39 7.53
C ARG A 63 -14.80 5.83 6.74
N ILE A 64 -14.35 7.08 6.92
CA ILE A 64 -13.11 7.58 6.31
C ILE A 64 -11.93 6.91 7.00
N PRO A 65 -11.06 6.20 6.27
CA PRO A 65 -9.91 5.52 6.86
C PRO A 65 -8.85 6.53 7.32
N VAL A 66 -8.41 6.37 8.55
CA VAL A 66 -7.20 7.01 9.06
C VAL A 66 -6.07 6.01 8.87
N ILE A 67 -5.10 6.33 8.04
CA ILE A 67 -4.01 5.43 7.70
C ILE A 67 -2.70 5.84 8.36
N ARG A 68 -1.86 4.83 8.64
CA ARG A 68 -0.51 5.05 9.18
C ARG A 68 0.51 5.20 8.06
N LEU A 69 0.45 4.30 7.11
CA LEU A 69 1.37 4.20 5.97
C LEU A 69 0.72 3.38 4.86
N LEU A 70 1.36 3.39 3.70
CA LEU A 70 1.05 2.47 2.61
C LEU A 70 2.03 1.29 2.66
N LEU A 71 1.49 0.09 2.52
CA LEU A 71 2.24 -1.16 2.51
C LEU A 71 2.79 -1.44 1.12
N GLU A 72 3.90 -2.15 1.06
CA GLU A 72 4.51 -2.58 -0.19
C GLU A 72 4.08 -3.99 -0.58
N GLY A 73 3.95 -4.25 -1.88
CA GLY A 73 3.69 -5.58 -2.42
C GLY A 73 4.79 -6.58 -2.01
N GLY A 74 4.39 -7.76 -1.57
CA GLY A 74 5.30 -8.78 -1.06
C GLY A 74 5.71 -8.62 0.40
N GLN A 75 5.38 -7.50 1.05
CA GLN A 75 5.66 -7.29 2.47
C GLN A 75 4.96 -8.35 3.31
N THR A 76 5.68 -8.94 4.27
CA THR A 76 5.12 -9.92 5.20
C THR A 76 4.51 -9.21 6.41
N LEU A 77 3.29 -9.60 6.74
CA LEU A 77 2.53 -9.12 7.89
C LEU A 77 2.16 -10.30 8.78
N GLU A 78 1.99 -10.06 10.06
CA GLU A 78 1.40 -11.02 10.99
C GLU A 78 -0.08 -10.69 11.18
N VAL A 79 -0.95 -11.60 10.77
CA VAL A 79 -2.41 -11.50 10.98
C VAL A 79 -2.75 -12.10 12.33
N THR A 80 -3.32 -11.27 13.21
CA THR A 80 -3.65 -11.63 14.59
C THR A 80 -5.13 -11.82 14.84
N GLY A 81 -5.98 -11.39 13.90
CA GLY A 81 -7.44 -11.49 14.01
C GLY A 81 -8.14 -10.70 12.90
N TYR A 82 -9.45 -10.51 13.07
CA TYR A 82 -10.28 -9.86 12.06
C TYR A 82 -11.29 -8.90 12.67
N GLU A 83 -11.71 -7.93 11.87
CA GLU A 83 -12.78 -6.99 12.17
C GLU A 83 -13.59 -6.75 10.88
N GLY A 84 -14.71 -7.46 10.74
CA GLY A 84 -15.47 -7.47 9.48
C GLY A 84 -14.61 -7.99 8.31
N THR A 85 -14.51 -7.20 7.26
CA THR A 85 -13.69 -7.51 6.08
C THR A 85 -12.21 -7.11 6.19
N TYR A 86 -11.78 -6.69 7.38
CA TYR A 86 -10.41 -6.27 7.64
C TYR A 86 -9.69 -7.27 8.53
N ALA A 87 -8.46 -7.57 8.18
CA ALA A 87 -7.54 -8.33 9.03
C ALA A 87 -6.81 -7.37 9.97
N LYS A 88 -6.73 -7.74 11.26
CA LYS A 88 -5.86 -7.08 12.24
C LYS A 88 -4.45 -7.56 12.01
N VAL A 89 -3.55 -6.66 11.68
CA VAL A 89 -2.18 -7.01 11.30
C VAL A 89 -1.13 -6.26 12.10
N THR A 90 0.05 -6.87 12.16
CA THR A 90 1.28 -6.22 12.63
C THR A 90 2.27 -6.15 11.46
N ALA A 91 2.72 -4.94 11.14
CA ALA A 91 3.72 -4.62 10.12
C ALA A 91 4.98 -4.06 10.79
N GLY A 92 5.90 -4.91 11.19
CA GLY A 92 7.06 -4.50 12.00
C GLY A 92 6.62 -4.02 13.38
N LYS A 93 6.71 -2.71 13.64
CA LYS A 93 6.26 -2.08 14.90
C LYS A 93 4.84 -1.53 14.83
N GLU A 94 4.33 -1.34 13.63
CA GLU A 94 3.03 -0.74 13.39
C GLU A 94 1.93 -1.79 13.44
N LYS A 95 0.78 -1.41 14.00
CA LYS A 95 -0.42 -2.23 14.05
C LYS A 95 -1.57 -1.52 13.36
N GLY A 96 -2.44 -2.28 12.73
CA GLY A 96 -3.59 -1.70 12.05
C GLY A 96 -4.48 -2.75 11.40
N LEU A 97 -5.31 -2.27 10.49
CA LEU A 97 -6.27 -3.05 9.73
C LEU A 97 -5.90 -3.02 8.25
N VAL A 98 -5.99 -4.15 7.59
CA VAL A 98 -5.78 -4.29 6.15
C VAL A 98 -6.96 -5.05 5.56
N GLY A 99 -7.50 -4.60 4.45
CA GLY A 99 -8.56 -5.31 3.73
C GLY A 99 -8.11 -6.73 3.38
N THR A 100 -8.94 -7.74 3.69
CA THR A 100 -8.56 -9.15 3.50
C THR A 100 -8.24 -9.50 2.05
N GLY A 101 -8.88 -8.85 1.09
CA GLY A 101 -8.63 -9.02 -0.34
C GLY A 101 -7.20 -8.68 -0.80
N PHE A 102 -6.45 -7.92 0.00
CA PHE A 102 -5.07 -7.53 -0.28
C PHE A 102 -4.02 -8.47 0.34
N LEU A 103 -4.46 -9.51 1.05
CA LEU A 103 -3.57 -10.45 1.74
C LEU A 103 -3.55 -11.79 1.03
N ARG A 104 -2.38 -12.43 1.03
CA ARG A 104 -2.17 -13.80 0.55
C ARG A 104 -1.48 -14.60 1.65
N PHE A 105 -2.07 -15.73 2.00
CA PHE A 105 -1.45 -16.69 2.91
C PHE A 105 -0.56 -17.68 2.15
N PRO A 106 0.46 -18.29 2.80
CA PRO A 106 1.38 -19.21 2.13
C PRO A 106 0.71 -20.46 1.53
N ASP A 107 -0.41 -20.87 2.10
CA ASP A 107 -1.21 -22.01 1.65
C ASP A 107 -2.24 -21.65 0.56
N GLU A 108 -2.22 -20.42 0.07
CA GLU A 108 -3.07 -19.91 -1.01
C GLU A 108 -2.22 -19.49 -2.22
N PRO A 109 -1.58 -20.43 -2.89
CA PRO A 109 -0.78 -20.09 -4.06
C PRO A 109 -1.69 -19.54 -5.17
N PHE A 110 -1.20 -18.55 -5.87
CA PHE A 110 -1.84 -18.02 -7.07
C PHE A 110 -1.01 -18.39 -8.30
N GLU A 111 -1.61 -19.12 -9.22
CA GLU A 111 -0.99 -19.41 -10.50
C GLU A 111 -1.31 -18.27 -11.49
N ARG A 112 -0.28 -17.71 -12.10
CA ARG A 112 -0.45 -16.70 -13.15
C ARG A 112 -1.28 -17.28 -14.28
N CYS A 113 -2.22 -16.50 -14.75
CA CYS A 113 -3.11 -16.90 -15.82
C CYS A 113 -3.29 -15.77 -16.84
N THR A 114 -3.95 -16.08 -17.94
CA THR A 114 -4.27 -15.11 -18.98
C THR A 114 -5.73 -14.68 -18.86
N ALA A 115 -5.95 -13.37 -18.97
CA ALA A 115 -7.25 -12.75 -19.21
C ALA A 115 -7.22 -11.93 -20.49
N TYR A 116 -8.38 -11.42 -20.91
CA TYR A 116 -8.54 -10.61 -22.11
C TYR A 116 -9.37 -9.39 -21.78
N ALA A 117 -8.92 -8.22 -22.25
CA ALA A 117 -9.66 -6.98 -22.09
C ALA A 117 -10.97 -7.04 -22.90
N LEU A 118 -12.06 -6.58 -22.29
CA LEU A 118 -13.33 -6.34 -22.96
C LEU A 118 -13.36 -4.92 -23.56
N TRP A 119 -14.49 -4.56 -24.16
CA TRP A 119 -14.70 -3.20 -24.68
C TRP A 119 -14.61 -2.17 -23.57
N ASN A 120 -14.03 -1.02 -23.86
CA ASN A 120 -13.82 0.08 -22.91
C ASN A 120 -12.97 -0.27 -21.68
N ALA A 121 -12.19 -1.31 -21.73
CA ALA A 121 -11.26 -1.62 -20.65
C ALA A 121 -10.17 -0.56 -20.54
N GLY A 122 -9.87 -0.17 -19.31
CA GLY A 122 -8.77 0.73 -18.98
C GLY A 122 -7.73 0.02 -18.12
N LEU A 123 -6.46 0.35 -18.35
CA LEU A 123 -5.36 0.00 -17.46
C LEU A 123 -5.16 1.16 -16.49
N TYR A 124 -5.38 0.94 -15.21
CA TYR A 124 -5.35 1.99 -14.19
C TYR A 124 -4.06 1.95 -13.35
N PRO A 125 -3.59 3.11 -12.82
CA PRO A 125 -2.36 3.16 -12.04
C PRO A 125 -2.48 2.53 -10.66
N ASP A 126 -3.70 2.43 -10.11
CA ASP A 126 -3.95 1.90 -8.77
C ASP A 126 -5.19 1.01 -8.71
N PHE A 127 -5.33 0.26 -7.64
CA PHE A 127 -6.39 -0.74 -7.44
C PHE A 127 -7.80 -0.15 -7.23
N SER A 128 -7.94 1.16 -7.05
CA SER A 128 -9.26 1.80 -7.00
C SER A 128 -9.91 1.85 -8.38
N CYS A 129 -9.09 1.78 -9.44
CA CYS A 129 -9.51 1.91 -10.83
C CYS A 129 -10.34 3.18 -11.08
N LEU A 130 -10.03 4.26 -10.36
CA LEU A 130 -10.69 5.55 -10.47
C LEU A 130 -9.85 6.53 -11.28
N GLY A 131 -10.51 7.52 -11.86
CA GLY A 131 -9.85 8.55 -12.64
C GLY A 131 -9.51 8.13 -14.07
N GLU A 132 -8.47 8.75 -14.64
CA GLU A 132 -8.04 8.45 -16.01
C GLU A 132 -7.16 7.21 -16.07
N PRO A 133 -7.42 6.26 -16.97
CA PRO A 133 -6.55 5.12 -17.16
C PRO A 133 -5.19 5.52 -17.75
N LEU A 134 -4.14 4.79 -17.40
CA LEU A 134 -2.82 4.89 -18.06
C LEU A 134 -2.93 4.63 -19.56
N GLU A 135 -3.76 3.67 -19.93
CA GLU A 135 -4.01 3.27 -21.30
C GLU A 135 -5.44 2.73 -21.45
N LYS A 136 -6.05 3.01 -22.61
CA LYS A 136 -7.29 2.36 -23.04
C LYS A 136 -6.95 1.10 -23.82
N LEU A 137 -7.36 -0.03 -23.30
CA LEU A 137 -7.04 -1.33 -23.89
C LEU A 137 -8.03 -1.65 -25.03
N ALA A 138 -7.48 -2.12 -26.13
CA ALA A 138 -8.30 -2.67 -27.21
C ALA A 138 -8.98 -3.98 -26.75
N THR A 139 -10.19 -4.23 -27.28
CA THR A 139 -10.89 -5.51 -27.03
C THR A 139 -9.99 -6.68 -27.44
N ASN A 140 -9.96 -7.71 -26.60
CA ASN A 140 -9.09 -8.88 -26.74
C ASN A 140 -7.59 -8.62 -26.53
N THR A 141 -7.19 -7.45 -26.01
CA THR A 141 -5.83 -7.29 -25.53
C THR A 141 -5.55 -8.37 -24.48
N LYS A 142 -4.48 -9.12 -24.72
CA LYS A 142 -4.05 -10.20 -23.79
C LYS A 142 -3.44 -9.58 -22.53
N LEU A 143 -3.91 -10.04 -21.38
CA LEU A 143 -3.48 -9.61 -20.05
C LEU A 143 -2.84 -10.79 -19.33
N GLU A 144 -1.60 -10.64 -18.88
CA GLU A 144 -1.01 -11.60 -17.94
C GLU A 144 -1.44 -11.18 -16.53
N VAL A 145 -2.21 -12.02 -15.86
CA VAL A 145 -2.70 -11.73 -14.50
C VAL A 145 -1.59 -12.02 -13.51
N LEU A 146 -1.15 -11.00 -12.82
CA LEU A 146 -0.08 -11.06 -11.82
C LEU A 146 -0.65 -11.27 -10.41
N GLU A 147 -1.79 -10.64 -10.12
CA GLU A 147 -2.52 -10.74 -8.86
C GLU A 147 -4.02 -10.52 -9.08
N GLU A 148 -4.81 -11.18 -8.27
CA GLU A 148 -6.26 -11.01 -8.24
C GLU A 148 -6.65 -10.32 -6.94
N LEU A 149 -7.39 -9.20 -7.04
CA LEU A 149 -7.89 -8.43 -5.92
C LEU A 149 -9.42 -8.51 -5.87
N GLU A 150 -10.03 -7.94 -4.85
CA GLU A 150 -11.47 -8.05 -4.64
C GLU A 150 -12.31 -7.45 -5.80
N SER A 151 -11.85 -6.35 -6.39
CA SER A 151 -12.59 -5.60 -7.41
C SER A 151 -11.87 -5.49 -8.75
N CYS A 152 -10.60 -5.86 -8.83
CA CYS A 152 -9.77 -5.71 -10.02
C CYS A 152 -8.69 -6.78 -10.10
N LEU A 153 -8.07 -6.89 -11.28
CA LEU A 153 -6.86 -7.67 -11.51
C LEU A 153 -5.65 -6.73 -11.59
N TYR A 154 -4.55 -7.09 -10.96
CA TYR A 154 -3.26 -6.52 -11.27
C TYR A 154 -2.65 -7.31 -12.42
N VAL A 155 -2.39 -6.65 -13.53
CA VAL A 155 -2.02 -7.31 -14.79
C VAL A 155 -0.80 -6.67 -15.43
N GLN A 156 -0.16 -7.44 -16.31
CA GLN A 156 0.76 -6.93 -17.32
C GLN A 156 0.06 -6.96 -18.68
N ALA A 157 -0.02 -5.80 -19.32
CA ALA A 157 -0.53 -5.60 -20.68
C ALA A 157 0.63 -5.07 -21.55
N GLY A 158 1.19 -5.93 -22.38
CA GLY A 158 2.41 -5.59 -23.13
C GLY A 158 3.58 -5.29 -22.20
N GLU A 159 4.12 -4.06 -22.26
CA GLU A 159 5.24 -3.62 -21.41
C GLU A 159 4.78 -2.91 -20.13
N GLN A 160 3.50 -2.59 -20.01
CA GLN A 160 2.95 -1.86 -18.87
C GLN A 160 2.28 -2.79 -17.87
N THR A 161 2.38 -2.42 -16.60
CA THR A 161 1.60 -3.05 -15.52
C THR A 161 0.60 -2.06 -14.96
N GLY A 162 -0.54 -2.57 -14.51
CA GLY A 162 -1.59 -1.76 -13.94
C GLY A 162 -2.77 -2.61 -13.50
N PHE A 163 -3.88 -1.96 -13.24
CA PHE A 163 -5.08 -2.59 -12.71
C PHE A 163 -6.22 -2.52 -13.73
N VAL A 164 -6.97 -3.60 -13.86
CA VAL A 164 -8.14 -3.69 -14.73
C VAL A 164 -9.33 -4.14 -13.89
N PRO A 165 -10.46 -3.39 -13.90
CA PRO A 165 -11.67 -3.80 -13.19
C PRO A 165 -12.15 -5.18 -13.61
N LEU A 166 -12.64 -5.99 -12.67
CA LEU A 166 -13.16 -7.35 -12.97
C LEU A 166 -14.26 -7.34 -14.03
N ALA A 167 -15.08 -6.29 -14.06
CA ALA A 167 -16.14 -6.14 -15.06
C ALA A 167 -15.65 -5.80 -16.49
N GLN A 168 -14.37 -5.50 -16.66
CA GLN A 168 -13.78 -5.07 -17.94
C GLN A 168 -12.85 -6.11 -18.55
N GLN A 169 -12.89 -7.34 -18.07
CA GLN A 169 -12.06 -8.42 -18.58
C GLN A 169 -12.83 -9.76 -18.67
N SER A 170 -12.30 -10.69 -19.43
CA SER A 170 -12.83 -12.03 -19.60
C SER A 170 -11.72 -13.07 -19.58
N ARG A 171 -12.05 -14.27 -19.15
CA ARG A 171 -11.13 -15.42 -19.20
C ARG A 171 -10.83 -15.88 -20.64
N TYR A 172 -11.75 -15.62 -21.56
CA TYR A 172 -11.62 -16.01 -22.95
C TYR A 172 -11.73 -14.78 -23.87
N PRO A 173 -11.13 -14.83 -25.07
CA PRO A 173 -11.29 -13.76 -26.05
C PRO A 173 -12.77 -13.58 -26.38
N TYR A 174 -13.21 -12.33 -26.44
CA TYR A 174 -14.54 -11.99 -26.89
C TYR A 174 -14.71 -12.35 -28.38
N GLN A 175 -15.76 -13.06 -28.69
CA GLN A 175 -16.17 -13.37 -30.07
C GLN A 175 -17.42 -12.53 -30.37
N ALA A 176 -17.33 -11.67 -31.39
CA ALA A 176 -18.51 -10.99 -31.86
C ALA A 176 -19.52 -12.03 -32.37
N PRO A 177 -20.83 -11.84 -32.13
CA PRO A 177 -21.85 -12.68 -32.72
C PRO A 177 -21.64 -12.78 -34.24
N ALA A 178 -21.67 -13.99 -34.77
CA ALA A 178 -21.62 -14.19 -36.20
C ALA A 178 -22.80 -13.42 -36.80
N ASP A 179 -22.51 -12.54 -37.75
CA ASP A 179 -23.52 -11.76 -38.48
C ASP A 179 -24.34 -12.74 -39.36
N ASN A 180 -25.29 -13.41 -38.73
CA ASN A 180 -26.26 -14.23 -39.46
C ASN A 180 -27.17 -13.25 -40.22
N GLY A 181 -26.69 -12.86 -41.41
CA GLY A 181 -27.44 -12.07 -42.34
C GLY A 181 -28.80 -12.69 -42.64
N SER A 182 -29.77 -12.36 -41.84
CA SER A 182 -31.18 -12.56 -42.17
C SER A 182 -31.97 -11.42 -41.57
N GLY A 183 -32.37 -10.50 -42.44
CA GLY A 183 -33.13 -9.33 -42.09
C GLY A 183 -34.43 -9.66 -41.39
N SER A 184 -34.62 -9.03 -40.24
CA SER A 184 -35.95 -8.71 -39.75
C SER A 184 -35.85 -7.39 -38.99
N SER A 185 -36.41 -6.36 -39.59
CA SER A 185 -36.71 -5.09 -38.98
C SER A 185 -37.67 -5.25 -37.82
N GLY A 186 -37.26 -4.89 -36.61
CA GLY A 186 -38.09 -4.95 -35.42
C GLY A 186 -37.48 -4.15 -34.27
N SER A 187 -37.82 -2.86 -34.23
CA SER A 187 -38.08 -1.97 -33.09
C SER A 187 -37.24 -2.09 -31.82
N SER A 188 -36.43 -1.07 -31.59
CA SER A 188 -36.23 -0.30 -30.36
C SER A 188 -36.30 -1.02 -29.01
N GLY A 189 -35.17 -1.06 -28.34
CA GLY A 189 -35.03 -1.28 -26.92
C GLY A 189 -33.56 -1.35 -26.60
N GLY A 190 -32.99 -0.27 -26.07
CA GLY A 190 -31.58 -0.23 -25.63
C GLY A 190 -31.31 -1.27 -24.55
N SER A 191 -30.87 -2.41 -24.99
CA SER A 191 -30.21 -3.42 -24.18
C SER A 191 -28.83 -3.58 -24.78
N GLY A 192 -27.81 -3.43 -23.96
CA GLY A 192 -26.46 -3.77 -24.37
C GLY A 192 -26.42 -5.18 -24.98
N PRO A 193 -25.34 -5.59 -25.64
CA PRO A 193 -25.26 -6.86 -26.35
C PRO A 193 -25.63 -8.00 -25.43
N GLN A 194 -26.88 -8.43 -25.52
CA GLN A 194 -27.34 -9.70 -24.99
C GLN A 194 -27.05 -10.76 -26.04
N ASP A 195 -26.45 -11.78 -25.55
CA ASP A 195 -26.34 -13.12 -26.10
C ASP A 195 -25.38 -13.40 -27.24
N GLY A 196 -24.51 -14.33 -26.93
CA GLY A 196 -23.97 -15.27 -27.86
C GLY A 196 -22.59 -15.81 -27.58
N GLY A 197 -21.82 -15.22 -26.80
CA GLY A 197 -20.59 -15.84 -26.29
C GLY A 197 -20.71 -15.96 -24.79
N ASP A 198 -20.44 -17.11 -24.27
CA ASP A 198 -20.29 -17.34 -22.84
C ASP A 198 -19.13 -16.47 -22.34
N ILE A 199 -19.41 -15.20 -22.02
CA ILE A 199 -18.44 -14.30 -21.42
C ILE A 199 -18.28 -14.79 -20.00
N THR A 200 -17.42 -15.74 -19.84
CA THR A 200 -17.01 -16.17 -18.52
C THR A 200 -16.09 -15.09 -17.96
N LEU A 201 -16.67 -14.11 -17.29
CA LEU A 201 -15.90 -13.18 -16.47
C LEU A 201 -15.01 -14.02 -15.55
N MET A 202 -13.78 -13.61 -15.37
CA MET A 202 -13.04 -14.11 -14.24
C MET A 202 -13.81 -13.63 -13.01
N HIS A 203 -14.53 -14.54 -12.41
CA HIS A 203 -15.00 -14.28 -11.07
C HIS A 203 -13.77 -14.05 -10.20
N PRO A 204 -13.88 -13.14 -9.20
CA PRO A 204 -12.88 -13.06 -8.15
C PRO A 204 -12.69 -14.48 -7.66
N GLY A 205 -11.61 -15.10 -8.06
CA GLY A 205 -11.52 -16.55 -8.23
C GLY A 205 -11.51 -17.19 -6.95
N GLN A 206 -12.05 -17.10 -6.22
CA GLN A 206 -11.86 -17.78 -4.99
C GLN A 206 -11.46 -16.82 -3.86
N PHE A 207 -11.82 -15.54 -4.01
CA PHE A 207 -12.12 -14.82 -2.80
C PHE A 207 -13.29 -15.55 -2.13
N ARG A 208 -13.03 -16.72 -1.67
CA ARG A 208 -13.71 -17.19 -0.50
C ARG A 208 -13.51 -16.05 0.47
N LEU A 209 -14.55 -15.25 0.59
CA LEU A 209 -14.76 -14.52 1.80
C LEU A 209 -14.29 -15.48 2.88
N LEU A 210 -13.30 -15.10 3.64
CA LEU A 210 -12.79 -15.89 4.76
C LEU A 210 -13.89 -16.12 5.82
N ALA A 211 -15.15 -16.22 5.39
CA ALA A 211 -16.31 -16.43 6.21
C ALA A 211 -16.23 -17.71 7.02
N ASP A 212 -15.47 -18.71 6.55
CA ASP A 212 -15.49 -20.02 7.18
C ASP A 212 -14.18 -20.44 7.86
N THR A 213 -13.07 -19.75 7.62
CA THR A 213 -11.81 -20.04 8.33
C THR A 213 -11.04 -18.75 8.57
N VAL A 214 -11.09 -18.27 9.79
CA VAL A 214 -10.27 -17.16 10.26
C VAL A 214 -8.82 -17.63 10.26
N LYS A 215 -8.05 -17.29 9.22
CA LYS A 215 -6.63 -17.62 9.13
C LYS A 215 -5.82 -16.54 9.86
N THR A 216 -5.01 -16.97 10.81
CA THR A 216 -4.03 -16.13 11.50
C THR A 216 -2.62 -16.58 11.17
N GLY A 217 -1.64 -15.73 11.40
CA GLY A 217 -0.23 -15.99 11.11
C GLY A 217 0.31 -15.13 9.98
N GLU A 218 1.36 -15.59 9.35
CA GLU A 218 2.04 -14.82 8.30
C GLU A 218 1.19 -14.74 7.02
N ALA A 219 1.05 -13.52 6.51
CA ALA A 219 0.45 -13.26 5.20
C ALA A 219 1.33 -12.25 4.45
N LYS A 220 1.25 -12.23 3.12
CA LYS A 220 1.93 -11.26 2.26
C LYS A 220 0.93 -10.30 1.66
N VAL A 221 1.35 -9.04 1.56
CA VAL A 221 0.61 -8.01 0.82
C VAL A 221 0.71 -8.32 -0.67
N LYS A 222 -0.42 -8.37 -1.37
CA LYS A 222 -0.47 -8.74 -2.79
C LYS A 222 0.13 -7.66 -3.71
N VAL A 223 -0.16 -6.40 -3.43
CA VAL A 223 0.23 -5.25 -4.26
C VAL A 223 0.69 -4.09 -3.40
N SER A 224 1.50 -3.18 -3.97
CA SER A 224 1.92 -1.96 -3.29
C SER A 224 0.79 -0.93 -3.21
N GLY A 225 0.90 0.00 -2.26
CA GLY A 225 -0.06 1.09 -2.07
C GLY A 225 -1.25 0.73 -1.17
N VAL A 226 -1.27 -0.45 -0.59
CA VAL A 226 -2.33 -0.88 0.33
C VAL A 226 -2.26 -0.12 1.65
N PRO A 227 -3.33 0.56 2.08
CA PRO A 227 -3.31 1.33 3.31
C PRO A 227 -3.30 0.43 4.56
N LEU A 228 -2.42 0.74 5.51
CA LEU A 228 -2.50 0.26 6.88
C LEU A 228 -3.40 1.20 7.66
N VAL A 229 -4.65 0.79 7.89
CA VAL A 229 -5.68 1.59 8.54
C VAL A 229 -5.56 1.47 10.06
N LEU A 230 -5.47 2.59 10.75
CA LEU A 230 -5.48 2.64 12.22
C LEU A 230 -6.89 2.54 12.78
N ARG A 231 -7.79 3.31 12.21
CA ARG A 231 -9.20 3.43 12.59
C ARG A 231 -10.01 4.07 11.47
N PHE A 232 -11.30 4.12 11.65
CA PHE A 232 -12.20 4.85 10.77
C PHE A 232 -12.77 6.07 11.51
N CYS A 233 -12.86 7.18 10.81
CA CYS A 233 -13.63 8.35 11.23
C CYS A 233 -15.02 8.29 10.62
N ASN A 234 -16.00 8.76 11.39
CA ASN A 234 -17.38 8.88 10.95
C ASN A 234 -17.73 10.36 10.68
N LEU A 235 -18.86 10.57 10.03
CA LEU A 235 -19.39 11.90 9.76
C LEU A 235 -19.51 12.70 11.08
N GLY A 236 -18.89 13.89 11.10
CA GLY A 236 -18.90 14.78 12.23
C GLY A 236 -17.77 14.58 13.24
N ASP A 237 -16.97 13.51 13.11
CA ASP A 237 -15.76 13.36 13.92
C ASP A 237 -14.81 14.55 13.67
N THR A 238 -14.11 14.96 14.71
CA THR A 238 -13.11 16.04 14.63
C THR A 238 -11.72 15.45 14.57
N VAL A 239 -10.88 15.95 13.66
CA VAL A 239 -9.48 15.58 13.50
C VAL A 239 -8.59 16.84 13.54
N SER A 240 -7.40 16.69 14.11
CA SER A 240 -6.41 17.78 14.20
C SER A 240 -5.49 17.74 12.97
N VAL A 241 -5.80 18.57 11.98
CA VAL A 241 -5.00 18.66 10.73
C VAL A 241 -3.74 19.46 10.98
N LEU A 242 -2.59 18.96 10.55
CA LEU A 242 -1.31 19.68 10.61
C LEU A 242 -1.31 20.88 9.64
N GLU A 243 -0.81 22.05 10.08
CA GLU A 243 -0.80 23.28 9.26
C GLU A 243 0.01 23.15 7.96
N SER A 244 0.94 22.20 7.88
CA SER A 244 1.65 21.87 6.64
C SER A 244 0.73 21.29 5.54
N GLY A 245 -0.49 20.90 5.89
CA GLY A 245 -1.66 20.66 5.02
C GLY A 245 -1.61 19.44 4.15
N THR A 246 -0.56 19.19 3.43
CA THR A 246 -0.39 18.04 2.54
C THR A 246 0.80 17.22 2.99
N ALA A 247 0.61 15.93 3.16
CA ALA A 247 1.70 15.02 3.39
C ALA A 247 2.51 14.91 2.09
N PRO A 248 3.72 15.44 2.01
CA PRO A 248 4.54 15.32 0.81
C PRO A 248 4.85 13.85 0.46
N GLU A 249 4.73 12.97 1.45
CA GLU A 249 5.02 11.55 1.35
C GLU A 249 3.85 10.72 0.81
N LEU A 250 2.60 11.24 0.91
CA LEU A 250 1.38 10.56 0.48
C LEU A 250 0.49 11.50 -0.34
N PRO A 251 0.70 11.61 -1.66
CA PRO A 251 -0.16 12.42 -2.52
C PRO A 251 -1.63 12.01 -2.40
N GLY A 252 -2.53 12.98 -2.29
CA GLY A 252 -3.97 12.72 -2.09
C GLY A 252 -4.38 12.46 -0.64
N TYR A 253 -3.45 12.66 0.31
CA TYR A 253 -3.73 12.54 1.73
C TYR A 253 -3.40 13.82 2.49
N THR A 254 -4.14 14.08 3.54
CA THR A 254 -3.91 15.16 4.50
C THR A 254 -3.35 14.59 5.79
N ALA A 255 -2.25 15.17 6.28
CA ALA A 255 -1.63 14.78 7.53
C ALA A 255 -2.44 15.28 8.73
N ILE A 256 -2.68 14.40 9.69
CA ILE A 256 -3.36 14.68 10.96
C ILE A 256 -2.47 14.28 12.13
N LEU A 257 -2.68 14.92 13.27
CA LEU A 257 -2.05 14.56 14.53
C LEU A 257 -3.00 13.71 15.36
N GLU A 258 -2.60 12.50 15.70
CA GLU A 258 -3.34 11.63 16.59
C GLU A 258 -3.12 12.05 18.07
N SER A 259 -4.01 11.60 18.95
CA SER A 259 -3.98 11.95 20.38
C SER A 259 -2.71 11.49 21.11
N ASP A 260 -2.02 10.50 20.56
CA ASP A 260 -0.73 9.99 21.08
C ASP A 260 0.48 10.81 20.57
N GLY A 261 0.24 11.89 19.82
CA GLY A 261 1.27 12.75 19.23
C GLY A 261 1.88 12.19 17.94
N THR A 262 1.37 11.10 17.40
CA THR A 262 1.85 10.52 16.14
C THR A 262 1.12 11.10 14.93
N THR A 263 1.80 11.13 13.79
CA THR A 263 1.20 11.55 12.52
C THR A 263 0.47 10.38 11.87
N ALA A 264 -0.73 10.66 11.38
CA ALA A 264 -1.53 9.76 10.55
C ALA A 264 -2.07 10.55 9.34
N TYR A 265 -2.80 9.89 8.46
CA TYR A 265 -3.22 10.49 7.20
C TYR A 265 -4.66 10.13 6.90
N ILE A 266 -5.39 11.09 6.33
CA ILE A 266 -6.76 10.87 5.81
C ILE A 266 -6.80 11.24 4.33
N PRO A 267 -7.65 10.61 3.50
CA PRO A 267 -7.87 11.05 2.11
C PRO A 267 -8.31 12.50 2.06
N THR A 268 -7.81 13.26 1.06
CA THR A 268 -8.09 14.70 0.90
C THR A 268 -9.44 14.92 0.25
#